data_e5d44c379a73594a3f826af76c22b17e
#
_entry.id   e5d44c379a73594a3f826af76c22b17e
#
_cell.length_a   1.000
_cell.length_b   1.000
_cell.length_c   1.000
_cell.angle_alpha   90.00
_cell.angle_beta   90.00
_cell.angle_gamma   90.00
#
_symmetry.space_group_name_H-M   'P 1'
#
loop_
_entity.id
_entity.type
_entity.pdbx_description
1 polymer ?
#
loop_
_entity_poly.entity_id
_entity_poly.type
_entity_poly.pdbx_seq_one_letter_code
_entity_poly.pdbx_strand_id
1 'polypeptide(L)'
;MKRIVMMLSLVGLAALLASCASQPLALEPVGPGPLARTASSPPKGDLQVFTETEEYYEDEMSWFPHTDYEIYTAAGKRLKRVWNHHDHEDEFPATVTLPPGKYIVKASAEFYGLVSVPVIIKPNETTTVILQPGWRPGNVARTDLVQMPNGYFVGWRADLGGDK
;
A
#
# COMPACT_ATOMS: atom_id res chain seq x y z
N MET A 1 72.60 -12.08 -16.73
CA MET A 1 71.83 -10.83 -16.73
C MET A 1 70.35 -11.21 -16.89
N LYS A 2 69.64 -11.29 -15.77
CA LYS A 2 68.24 -11.74 -15.71
C LYS A 2 67.35 -10.49 -15.74
N ARG A 3 66.51 -10.36 -16.76
CA ARG A 3 65.47 -9.34 -16.81
C ARG A 3 64.21 -9.94 -16.19
N ILE A 4 63.85 -9.43 -15.02
CA ILE A 4 62.61 -9.74 -14.33
C ILE A 4 61.53 -8.88 -14.97
N VAL A 5 60.59 -9.52 -15.67
CA VAL A 5 59.37 -8.89 -16.18
C VAL A 5 58.39 -8.89 -15.03
N MET A 6 58.13 -7.73 -14.50
CA MET A 6 57.16 -7.49 -13.43
C MET A 6 55.79 -7.33 -14.09
N MET A 7 54.99 -8.42 -14.14
CA MET A 7 53.58 -8.37 -14.51
C MET A 7 52.78 -7.73 -13.36
N LEU A 8 52.40 -6.48 -13.54
CA LEU A 8 51.40 -5.85 -12.72
C LEU A 8 50.03 -6.48 -13.03
N SER A 9 49.57 -7.30 -12.13
CA SER A 9 48.17 -7.75 -12.13
C SER A 9 47.26 -6.58 -11.72
N LEU A 10 46.59 -6.02 -12.70
CA LEU A 10 45.52 -5.07 -12.46
C LEU A 10 44.28 -5.86 -11.98
N VAL A 11 44.18 -6.06 -10.68
CA VAL A 11 42.98 -6.58 -10.05
C VAL A 11 41.94 -5.48 -10.13
N GLY A 12 41.02 -5.63 -11.09
CA GLY A 12 39.87 -4.79 -11.24
C GLY A 12 38.97 -4.83 -9.99
N LEU A 13 39.00 -3.75 -9.25
CA LEU A 13 38.03 -3.48 -8.17
C LEU A 13 36.63 -3.29 -8.82
N ALA A 14 35.96 -4.39 -9.05
CA ALA A 14 34.54 -4.36 -9.38
C ALA A 14 33.78 -3.83 -8.16
N ALA A 15 33.55 -2.52 -8.14
CA ALA A 15 32.65 -1.90 -7.19
C ALA A 15 31.26 -2.53 -7.38
N LEU A 16 30.90 -3.41 -6.48
CA LEU A 16 29.53 -3.87 -6.30
C LEU A 16 28.71 -2.65 -5.86
N LEU A 17 28.15 -1.94 -6.84
CA LEU A 17 27.06 -1.02 -6.60
C LEU A 17 25.88 -1.87 -6.15
N ALA A 18 25.83 -2.17 -4.85
CA ALA A 18 24.64 -2.66 -4.21
C ALA A 18 23.60 -1.56 -4.36
N SER A 19 22.80 -1.65 -5.44
CA SER A 19 21.60 -0.84 -5.60
C SER A 19 20.70 -1.17 -4.42
N CYS A 20 20.68 -0.28 -3.42
CA CYS A 20 19.68 -0.29 -2.37
C CYS A 20 18.34 0.06 -3.02
N ALA A 21 17.80 -0.83 -3.82
CA ALA A 21 16.40 -0.78 -4.20
C ALA A 21 15.63 -1.04 -2.90
N SER A 22 15.13 0.02 -2.28
CA SER A 22 14.25 -0.10 -1.12
C SER A 22 13.06 -0.96 -1.53
N GLN A 23 13.02 -2.18 -1.03
CA GLN A 23 11.85 -3.03 -1.28
C GLN A 23 10.66 -2.47 -0.51
N PRO A 24 9.47 -2.45 -1.11
CA PRO A 24 8.27 -2.01 -0.42
C PRO A 24 8.08 -2.81 0.86
N LEU A 25 7.77 -2.12 1.97
CA LEU A 25 7.40 -2.81 3.21
C LEU A 25 6.16 -3.68 2.97
N ALA A 26 6.26 -4.95 3.25
CA ALA A 26 5.12 -5.87 3.23
C ALA A 26 4.40 -5.82 4.58
N LEU A 27 3.14 -5.44 4.57
CA LEU A 27 2.28 -5.40 5.76
C LEU A 27 1.42 -6.67 5.87
N GLU A 28 0.78 -6.84 7.02
CA GLU A 28 -0.21 -7.89 7.22
C GLU A 28 -1.48 -7.60 6.40
N PRO A 29 -2.28 -8.64 6.03
CA PRO A 29 -3.50 -8.45 5.27
C PRO A 29 -4.52 -7.57 5.99
N VAL A 30 -5.07 -6.59 5.29
CA VAL A 30 -6.17 -5.75 5.73
C VAL A 30 -7.48 -6.33 5.18
N GLY A 31 -8.46 -6.50 6.03
CA GLY A 31 -9.79 -6.96 5.68
C GLY A 31 -10.84 -5.87 5.82
N PRO A 32 -12.09 -6.18 5.47
CA PRO A 32 -13.19 -5.25 5.63
C PRO A 32 -13.42 -4.94 7.13
N GLY A 33 -13.76 -3.68 7.39
CA GLY A 33 -14.20 -3.24 8.71
C GLY A 33 -15.62 -3.77 9.06
N PRO A 34 -16.13 -3.45 10.25
CA PRO A 34 -17.40 -3.99 10.75
C PRO A 34 -18.66 -3.43 10.05
N LEU A 35 -18.53 -2.49 9.12
CA LEU A 35 -19.66 -1.90 8.40
C LEU A 35 -19.91 -2.63 7.09
N ALA A 36 -20.90 -3.52 7.06
CA ALA A 36 -21.33 -4.22 5.86
C ALA A 36 -22.28 -3.38 5.01
N ARG A 37 -22.11 -3.41 3.67
CA ARG A 37 -23.09 -2.86 2.70
C ARG A 37 -24.11 -3.90 2.29
N THR A 38 -25.33 -3.44 1.99
CA THR A 38 -26.41 -4.29 1.42
C THR A 38 -26.08 -4.68 -0.03
N ALA A 39 -26.35 -5.93 -0.36
CA ALA A 39 -25.94 -6.59 -1.59
C ALA A 39 -26.53 -6.00 -2.88
N SER A 40 -25.73 -5.82 -3.91
CA SER A 40 -26.15 -5.74 -5.31
C SER A 40 -25.42 -6.81 -6.13
N SER A 41 -26.12 -7.43 -7.07
CA SER A 41 -25.61 -8.49 -7.94
C SER A 41 -24.77 -7.92 -9.09
N PRO A 42 -23.64 -8.53 -9.52
CA PRO A 42 -22.96 -9.67 -8.90
C PRO A 42 -22.22 -9.27 -7.61
N PRO A 43 -21.97 -10.22 -6.70
CA PRO A 43 -21.31 -9.90 -5.45
C PRO A 43 -19.89 -9.35 -5.72
N LYS A 44 -19.69 -8.09 -5.35
CA LYS A 44 -18.42 -7.40 -5.40
C LYS A 44 -18.19 -6.72 -4.06
N GLY A 45 -16.97 -6.34 -3.76
CA GLY A 45 -16.65 -5.52 -2.61
C GLY A 45 -15.92 -4.27 -3.05
N ASP A 46 -15.84 -3.30 -2.15
CA ASP A 46 -15.20 -2.03 -2.39
C ASP A 46 -13.86 -1.95 -1.66
N LEU A 47 -12.93 -1.21 -2.25
CA LEU A 47 -11.64 -0.86 -1.68
C LEU A 47 -11.51 0.67 -1.67
N GLN A 48 -11.13 1.22 -0.53
CA GLN A 48 -10.69 2.61 -0.37
C GLN A 48 -9.30 2.63 0.24
N VAL A 49 -8.40 3.47 -0.30
CA VAL A 49 -7.02 3.58 0.18
C VAL A 49 -6.70 5.04 0.45
N PHE A 50 -6.58 5.39 1.72
CA PHE A 50 -6.12 6.69 2.18
C PHE A 50 -4.59 6.68 2.15
N THR A 51 -4.01 7.09 1.03
CA THR A 51 -2.56 7.12 0.81
C THR A 51 -1.94 8.39 1.43
N GLU A 52 -0.63 8.52 1.36
CA GLU A 52 0.07 9.79 1.55
C GLU A 52 -0.60 10.89 0.74
N THR A 53 -0.66 12.10 1.29
CA THR A 53 -1.22 13.26 0.62
C THR A 53 -0.12 14.17 0.07
N GLU A 54 -0.41 14.88 -1.02
CA GLU A 54 0.46 15.90 -1.58
C GLU A 54 -0.21 17.26 -1.42
N GLU A 55 0.53 18.26 -0.91
CA GLU A 55 -0.01 19.61 -0.81
C GLU A 55 -0.09 20.24 -2.20
N TYR A 56 -1.27 20.67 -2.59
CA TYR A 56 -1.54 21.46 -3.76
C TYR A 56 -2.06 22.83 -3.36
N TYR A 57 -1.38 23.90 -3.79
CA TYR A 57 -1.71 25.27 -3.42
C TYR A 57 -2.22 26.04 -4.64
N GLU A 58 -3.48 26.51 -4.56
CA GLU A 58 -4.12 27.31 -5.58
C GLU A 58 -5.11 28.30 -4.92
N ASP A 59 -5.24 29.51 -5.47
CA ASP A 59 -6.17 30.55 -5.02
C ASP A 59 -6.14 30.84 -3.50
N GLU A 60 -4.93 30.90 -2.92
CA GLU A 60 -4.70 31.13 -1.48
C GLU A 60 -5.21 29.98 -0.57
N MET A 61 -5.55 28.83 -1.12
CA MET A 61 -5.96 27.62 -0.39
C MET A 61 -4.99 26.49 -0.60
N SER A 62 -4.80 25.65 0.42
CA SER A 62 -4.07 24.39 0.33
C SER A 62 -5.04 23.24 0.31
N TRP A 63 -4.82 22.31 -0.60
CA TRP A 63 -5.54 21.05 -0.76
C TRP A 63 -4.59 19.91 -0.53
N PHE A 64 -5.08 18.76 -0.06
CA PHE A 64 -4.26 17.60 0.27
C PHE A 64 -4.80 16.33 -0.40
N PRO A 65 -4.83 16.28 -1.75
CA PRO A 65 -5.28 15.09 -2.48
C PRO A 65 -4.39 13.88 -2.18
N HIS A 66 -5.01 12.70 -2.20
CA HIS A 66 -4.32 11.43 -2.02
C HIS A 66 -3.50 11.04 -3.24
N THR A 67 -2.29 10.54 -3.04
CA THR A 67 -1.44 10.02 -4.12
C THR A 67 -2.03 8.78 -4.76
N ASP A 68 -1.68 8.53 -6.01
CA ASP A 68 -2.08 7.34 -6.74
C ASP A 68 -1.51 6.05 -6.13
N TYR A 69 -2.16 4.92 -6.44
CA TYR A 69 -1.68 3.62 -6.03
C TYR A 69 -1.91 2.54 -7.09
N GLU A 70 -1.33 1.38 -6.89
CA GLU A 70 -1.47 0.25 -7.79
C GLU A 70 -2.05 -0.97 -7.08
N ILE A 71 -2.91 -1.70 -7.80
CA ILE A 71 -3.51 -2.95 -7.35
C ILE A 71 -2.91 -4.10 -8.14
N TYR A 72 -2.50 -5.14 -7.42
CA TYR A 72 -1.95 -6.38 -7.96
C TYR A 72 -2.79 -7.58 -7.53
N THR A 73 -2.80 -8.65 -8.32
CA THR A 73 -3.29 -9.95 -7.86
C THR A 73 -2.36 -10.51 -6.78
N ALA A 74 -2.84 -11.47 -6.00
CA ALA A 74 -1.99 -12.21 -5.05
C ALA A 74 -0.77 -12.89 -5.72
N ALA A 75 -0.85 -13.20 -7.03
CA ALA A 75 0.24 -13.75 -7.83
C ALA A 75 1.24 -12.68 -8.34
N GLY A 76 1.07 -11.41 -7.94
CA GLY A 76 1.98 -10.33 -8.30
C GLY A 76 1.75 -9.71 -9.69
N LYS A 77 0.69 -10.08 -10.42
CA LYS A 77 0.33 -9.43 -11.69
C LYS A 77 -0.37 -8.11 -11.42
N ARG A 78 0.12 -7.00 -11.98
CA ARG A 78 -0.55 -5.69 -11.90
C ARG A 78 -1.92 -5.76 -12.59
N LEU A 79 -2.96 -5.35 -11.88
CA LEU A 79 -4.33 -5.27 -12.37
C LEU A 79 -4.67 -3.85 -12.84
N LYS A 80 -4.38 -2.86 -11.99
CA LYS A 80 -4.84 -1.49 -12.20
C LYS A 80 -3.95 -0.50 -11.46
N ARG A 81 -3.73 0.68 -12.06
CA ARG A 81 -3.36 1.91 -11.36
C ARG A 81 -4.64 2.66 -11.04
N VAL A 82 -4.74 3.19 -9.85
CA VAL A 82 -5.87 3.98 -9.37
C VAL A 82 -5.43 5.41 -9.23
N TRP A 83 -6.11 6.30 -9.96
CA TRP A 83 -6.06 7.73 -9.74
C TRP A 83 -6.89 7.97 -8.48
N ASN A 84 -6.23 8.38 -7.41
CA ASN A 84 -6.84 8.35 -6.07
C ASN A 84 -7.58 9.65 -5.71
N HIS A 85 -7.69 10.56 -6.66
CA HIS A 85 -8.45 11.80 -6.62
C HIS A 85 -9.03 12.10 -8.00
N HIS A 86 -10.11 12.85 -8.09
CA HIS A 86 -10.69 13.28 -9.37
C HIS A 86 -10.01 14.55 -9.89
N ASP A 87 -9.71 15.48 -9.01
CA ASP A 87 -8.94 16.70 -9.25
C ASP A 87 -8.12 17.06 -8.01
N HIS A 88 -7.40 18.18 -8.05
CA HIS A 88 -6.51 18.58 -6.96
C HIS A 88 -7.25 19.08 -5.71
N GLU A 89 -8.53 19.41 -5.82
CA GLU A 89 -9.39 19.85 -4.71
C GLU A 89 -10.08 18.68 -4.02
N ASP A 90 -10.00 17.47 -4.60
CA ASP A 90 -10.65 16.27 -4.07
C ASP A 90 -9.74 15.55 -3.08
N GLU A 91 -10.00 15.74 -1.79
CA GLU A 91 -9.27 15.12 -0.68
C GLU A 91 -9.84 13.73 -0.29
N PHE A 92 -10.85 13.23 -1.01
CA PHE A 92 -11.44 11.93 -0.74
C PHE A 92 -10.85 10.84 -1.65
N PRO A 93 -10.40 9.70 -1.09
CA PRO A 93 -9.84 8.64 -1.90
C PRO A 93 -10.89 7.98 -2.78
N ALA A 94 -10.49 7.63 -3.99
CA ALA A 94 -11.35 6.93 -4.94
C ALA A 94 -11.80 5.57 -4.39
N THR A 95 -13.08 5.23 -4.59
CA THR A 95 -13.61 3.90 -4.29
C THR A 95 -13.44 2.99 -5.51
N VAL A 96 -12.80 1.84 -5.32
CA VAL A 96 -12.59 0.83 -6.36
C VAL A 96 -13.39 -0.42 -6.05
N THR A 97 -14.33 -0.77 -6.94
CA THR A 97 -15.09 -2.00 -6.83
C THR A 97 -14.35 -3.16 -7.47
N LEU A 98 -14.14 -4.25 -6.71
CA LEU A 98 -13.39 -5.43 -7.12
C LEU A 98 -14.19 -6.71 -6.88
N PRO A 99 -13.95 -7.78 -7.66
CA PRO A 99 -14.40 -9.12 -7.31
C PRO A 99 -13.85 -9.54 -5.94
N PRO A 100 -14.57 -10.37 -5.18
CA PRO A 100 -14.04 -10.94 -3.94
C PRO A 100 -12.75 -11.71 -4.19
N GLY A 101 -11.78 -11.54 -3.30
CA GLY A 101 -10.48 -12.18 -3.46
C GLY A 101 -9.35 -11.53 -2.68
N LYS A 102 -8.14 -12.04 -2.89
CA LYS A 102 -6.90 -11.53 -2.28
C LYS A 102 -6.15 -10.68 -3.31
N TYR A 103 -5.76 -9.49 -2.89
CA TYR A 103 -5.02 -8.53 -3.71
C TYR A 103 -3.85 -7.95 -2.92
N ILE A 104 -2.99 -7.22 -3.61
CA ILE A 104 -1.90 -6.46 -3.01
C ILE A 104 -2.04 -5.01 -3.49
N VAL A 105 -2.11 -4.08 -2.56
CA VAL A 105 -2.04 -2.64 -2.80
C VAL A 105 -0.59 -2.20 -2.64
N LYS A 106 -0.05 -1.47 -3.61
CA LYS A 106 1.23 -0.78 -3.48
C LYS A 106 0.99 0.72 -3.54
N ALA A 107 1.34 1.41 -2.47
CA ALA A 107 1.03 2.82 -2.28
C ALA A 107 2.09 3.50 -1.42
N SER A 108 2.15 4.83 -1.46
CA SER A 108 2.94 5.63 -0.53
C SER A 108 2.18 5.79 0.79
N ALA A 109 2.89 5.59 1.88
CA ALA A 109 2.44 5.82 3.24
C ALA A 109 3.11 7.05 3.82
N GLU A 110 2.34 7.92 4.44
CA GLU A 110 2.83 9.17 5.05
C GLU A 110 3.97 8.90 6.04
N PHE A 111 5.08 9.62 5.89
CA PHE A 111 6.31 9.50 6.70
C PHE A 111 7.00 8.12 6.64
N TYR A 112 6.63 7.24 5.71
CA TYR A 112 7.22 5.90 5.63
C TYR A 112 7.73 5.56 4.22
N GLY A 113 7.08 6.07 3.17
CA GLY A 113 7.36 5.78 1.78
C GLY A 113 6.55 4.59 1.25
N LEU A 114 7.07 3.91 0.22
CA LEU A 114 6.35 2.87 -0.50
C LEU A 114 6.12 1.62 0.37
N VAL A 115 4.86 1.20 0.47
CA VAL A 115 4.42 0.00 1.20
C VAL A 115 3.67 -0.96 0.30
N SER A 116 3.66 -2.24 0.68
CA SER A 116 2.83 -3.29 0.08
C SER A 116 1.86 -3.80 1.13
N VAL A 117 0.56 -3.62 0.88
CA VAL A 117 -0.51 -4.04 1.79
C VAL A 117 -1.31 -5.15 1.14
N PRO A 118 -1.22 -6.40 1.63
CA PRO A 118 -2.16 -7.44 1.24
C PRO A 118 -3.57 -7.07 1.72
N VAL A 119 -4.57 -7.19 0.84
CA VAL A 119 -5.95 -6.88 1.16
C VAL A 119 -6.87 -8.03 0.78
N ILE A 120 -7.94 -8.22 1.53
CA ILE A 120 -9.00 -9.20 1.26
C ILE A 120 -10.27 -8.44 0.97
N ILE A 121 -10.80 -8.64 -0.23
CA ILE A 121 -12.08 -8.08 -0.65
C ILE A 121 -13.15 -9.13 -0.43
N LYS A 122 -14.16 -8.80 0.39
CA LYS A 122 -15.35 -9.63 0.63
C LYS A 122 -16.56 -9.04 -0.09
N PRO A 123 -17.54 -9.87 -0.47
CA PRO A 123 -18.74 -9.40 -1.14
C PRO A 123 -19.51 -8.40 -0.28
N ASN A 124 -19.95 -7.29 -0.89
CA ASN A 124 -20.78 -6.26 -0.25
C ASN A 124 -20.16 -5.58 0.98
N GLU A 125 -18.84 -5.71 1.15
CA GLU A 125 -18.09 -5.06 2.23
C GLU A 125 -17.08 -4.06 1.65
N THR A 126 -16.75 -3.03 2.44
CA THR A 126 -15.69 -2.08 2.10
C THR A 126 -14.44 -2.41 2.89
N THR A 127 -13.35 -2.68 2.19
CA THR A 127 -12.00 -2.79 2.77
C THR A 127 -11.35 -1.42 2.72
N THR A 128 -10.96 -0.89 3.88
CA THR A 128 -10.33 0.42 4.00
C THR A 128 -8.89 0.25 4.45
N VAL A 129 -7.97 0.82 3.68
CA VAL A 129 -6.53 0.88 3.99
C VAL A 129 -6.18 2.33 4.30
N ILE A 130 -5.53 2.60 5.43
CA ILE A 130 -5.20 3.95 5.89
C ILE A 130 -3.69 4.05 6.05
N LEU A 131 -3.07 4.81 5.17
CA LEU A 131 -1.61 5.01 5.11
C LEU A 131 -1.20 6.43 5.51
N GLN A 132 -2.17 7.23 5.97
CA GLN A 132 -1.96 8.55 6.55
C GLN A 132 -2.07 8.49 8.08
N PRO A 133 -1.45 9.41 8.83
CA PRO A 133 -1.49 9.44 10.28
C PRO A 133 -2.86 9.89 10.80
N GLY A 134 -3.10 9.61 12.09
CA GLY A 134 -4.24 10.19 12.80
C GLY A 134 -5.48 9.30 12.90
N TRP A 135 -5.59 8.26 12.09
CA TRP A 135 -6.72 7.33 12.23
C TRP A 135 -6.66 6.56 13.55
N ARG A 136 -7.76 6.64 14.30
CA ARG A 136 -7.93 5.96 15.59
C ARG A 136 -9.28 5.24 15.58
N PRO A 137 -9.29 3.93 15.38
CA PRO A 137 -10.51 3.15 15.43
C PRO A 137 -10.97 3.03 16.89
N GLY A 138 -11.85 3.81 17.38
CA GLY A 138 -12.52 3.78 18.67
C GLY A 138 -12.05 2.71 19.69
N ASN A 139 -12.97 2.06 20.40
CA ASN A 139 -12.68 1.00 21.37
C ASN A 139 -12.49 -0.36 20.69
N VAL A 140 -11.37 -0.56 20.00
CA VAL A 140 -11.01 -1.80 19.32
C VAL A 140 -9.75 -2.38 19.90
N ALA A 141 -9.69 -3.72 20.02
CA ALA A 141 -8.48 -4.39 20.45
C ALA A 141 -7.36 -4.18 19.40
N ARG A 142 -6.15 -3.86 19.86
CA ARG A 142 -5.00 -3.68 18.95
C ARG A 142 -4.68 -4.94 18.13
N THR A 143 -5.03 -6.09 18.64
CA THR A 143 -4.90 -7.39 17.96
C THR A 143 -5.73 -7.52 16.70
N ASP A 144 -6.81 -6.73 16.60
CA ASP A 144 -7.72 -6.74 15.47
C ASP A 144 -7.29 -5.75 14.36
N LEU A 145 -6.17 -5.08 14.57
CA LEU A 145 -5.65 -4.06 13.68
C LEU A 145 -4.30 -4.46 13.10
N VAL A 146 -4.05 -4.01 11.88
CA VAL A 146 -2.73 -4.04 11.25
C VAL A 146 -2.03 -2.73 11.58
N GLN A 147 -0.75 -2.82 11.99
CA GLN A 147 0.06 -1.68 12.39
C GLN A 147 1.37 -1.66 11.62
N MET A 148 1.81 -0.47 11.22
CA MET A 148 3.15 -0.24 10.68
C MET A 148 4.21 -0.17 11.80
N PRO A 149 5.51 -0.35 11.48
CA PRO A 149 6.58 -0.25 12.47
C PRO A 149 6.68 1.11 13.18
N ASN A 150 6.22 2.19 12.55
CA ASN A 150 6.15 3.53 13.14
C ASN A 150 4.95 3.71 14.11
N GLY A 151 4.13 2.67 14.29
CA GLY A 151 3.02 2.66 15.23
C GLY A 151 1.67 3.09 14.67
N TYR A 152 1.58 3.52 13.40
CA TYR A 152 0.31 3.88 12.79
C TYR A 152 -0.51 2.66 12.40
N PHE A 153 -1.81 2.72 12.63
CA PHE A 153 -2.74 1.68 12.23
C PHE A 153 -3.11 1.84 10.76
N VAL A 154 -3.15 0.72 10.03
CA VAL A 154 -3.37 0.66 8.58
C VAL A 154 -4.80 0.24 8.24
N GLY A 155 -5.43 -0.52 9.12
CA GLY A 155 -6.78 -1.04 8.90
C GLY A 155 -7.07 -2.23 9.78
N TRP A 156 -8.19 -2.87 9.50
CA TRP A 156 -8.62 -4.06 10.21
C TRP A 156 -7.83 -5.29 9.76
N ARG A 157 -7.41 -6.11 10.73
CA ARG A 157 -6.78 -7.39 10.40
C ARG A 157 -7.78 -8.25 9.65
N ALA A 158 -7.38 -8.76 8.51
CA ALA A 158 -8.20 -9.72 7.81
C ALA A 158 -8.30 -10.99 8.64
N ASP A 159 -9.50 -11.42 8.96
CA ASP A 159 -9.73 -12.80 9.35
C ASP A 159 -9.29 -13.67 8.17
N LEU A 160 -8.14 -14.26 8.29
CA LEU A 160 -7.72 -15.35 7.42
C LEU A 160 -8.60 -16.54 7.77
N GLY A 161 -9.93 -16.41 7.51
CA GLY A 161 -10.92 -17.41 7.86
C GLY A 161 -10.33 -18.80 7.67
N GLY A 162 -10.02 -19.44 8.80
CA GLY A 162 -9.69 -20.83 8.75
C GLY A 162 -10.88 -21.54 8.13
N ASP A 163 -10.65 -22.21 7.01
CA ASP A 163 -11.59 -23.18 6.48
C ASP A 163 -11.93 -24.13 7.64
N LYS A 164 -13.16 -24.02 8.15
CA LYS A 164 -13.77 -25.02 9.01
C LYS A 164 -14.53 -25.96 8.14
#